data_c2f83f579ecf8c44807c5702cd89c50d
#
_entry.id   c2f83f579ecf8c44807c5702cd89c50d
#
_cell.length_a   1.000
_cell.length_b   1.000
_cell.length_c   1.000
_cell.angle_alpha   90.00
_cell.angle_beta   90.00
_cell.angle_gamma   90.00
#
_symmetry.space_group_name_H-M   'P 1'
#
loop_
_entity.id
_entity.type
_entity.pdbx_description
1 polymer ?
#
loop_
_entity_poly.entity_id
_entity_poly.type
_entity_poly.pdbx_seq_one_letter_code
_entity_poly.pdbx_strand_id
1 'polypeptide(L)'
;MVTYLDAEAAPMRNTGQIRLYDEAAFEGMRKACRLTAQCLDELASMVEPGITTAAIDRFVFEYGMDHGAIPATLNYRGYTKSTCTSINHVVCHGIPDEKPLRNGDIVNIDVTYLLDGWHGDSSRMYPVGQIKRAAERLLEVTHECLMRGVAAVKPGARTGAIGAAIQTYAEGQRCSVVRDFCGHGVGRLFHDAPNILHYGSPKEGVERRPGMIFTIEPMINLGRPHVKVLSDGWTAVTRDRSLSAQYEHTVGVTETGCEVFTGSPGGLDRPGLSS
;
A
#
# COMPACT_ATOMS: atom_id res chain seq x y z
N MET A 1 -16.84 20.66 -8.16
CA MET A 1 -15.62 21.42 -7.79
C MET A 1 -15.00 20.69 -6.60
N VAL A 2 -13.71 20.37 -6.65
CA VAL A 2 -13.03 19.70 -5.53
C VAL A 2 -12.88 20.70 -4.38
N THR A 3 -13.25 20.30 -3.18
CA THR A 3 -13.19 21.16 -1.99
C THR A 3 -12.11 20.64 -1.05
N TYR A 4 -11.24 21.53 -0.61
CA TYR A 4 -10.24 21.29 0.43
C TYR A 4 -10.76 21.86 1.74
N LEU A 5 -10.48 21.20 2.84
CA LEU A 5 -10.87 21.69 4.17
C LEU A 5 -9.74 21.40 5.17
N ASP A 6 -9.73 22.21 6.22
CA ASP A 6 -8.89 21.96 7.38
C ASP A 6 -9.31 20.64 8.02
N ALA A 7 -8.33 19.77 8.26
CA ALA A 7 -8.59 18.43 8.79
C ALA A 7 -9.17 18.46 10.21
N GLU A 8 -8.85 19.45 11.03
CA GLU A 8 -9.39 19.59 12.39
C GLU A 8 -10.87 19.99 12.39
N ALA A 9 -11.29 20.79 11.39
CA ALA A 9 -12.69 21.18 11.21
C ALA A 9 -13.55 20.10 10.52
N ALA A 10 -12.91 19.04 10.02
CA ALA A 10 -13.57 18.03 9.21
C ALA A 10 -14.34 17.02 10.06
N PRO A 11 -15.56 16.60 9.65
CA PRO A 11 -16.28 15.55 10.35
C PRO A 11 -15.55 14.20 10.21
N MET A 12 -15.62 13.34 11.26
CA MET A 12 -14.99 12.02 11.29
C MET A 12 -15.70 10.98 10.36
N ARG A 13 -15.92 11.37 9.12
CA ARG A 13 -16.46 10.54 8.03
C ARG A 13 -15.96 11.04 6.69
N ASN A 14 -15.83 10.15 5.71
CA ASN A 14 -15.50 10.54 4.35
C ASN A 14 -16.66 11.36 3.75
N THR A 15 -16.37 12.58 3.35
CA THR A 15 -17.32 13.51 2.72
C THR A 15 -17.01 13.75 1.24
N GLY A 16 -15.96 13.12 0.72
CA GLY A 16 -15.40 13.41 -0.61
C GLY A 16 -14.58 14.70 -0.66
N GLN A 17 -14.46 15.43 0.46
CA GLN A 17 -13.61 16.61 0.58
C GLN A 17 -12.20 16.21 0.99
N ILE A 18 -11.19 16.90 0.50
CA ILE A 18 -9.78 16.60 0.75
C ILE A 18 -9.32 17.32 2.01
N ARG A 19 -8.82 16.56 2.97
CA ARG A 19 -8.27 17.11 4.22
C ARG A 19 -6.88 17.66 4.01
N LEU A 20 -6.63 18.82 4.60
CA LEU A 20 -5.30 19.40 4.74
C LEU A 20 -4.91 19.34 6.21
N TYR A 21 -3.86 18.60 6.49
CA TYR A 21 -3.32 18.33 7.81
C TYR A 21 -2.17 19.30 8.12
N ASP A 22 -2.03 19.67 9.37
CA ASP A 22 -0.95 20.48 9.88
C ASP A 22 0.28 19.65 10.30
N GLU A 23 1.32 20.29 10.83
CA GLU A 23 2.53 19.62 11.29
C GLU A 23 2.29 18.70 12.51
N ALA A 24 1.35 19.03 13.39
CA ALA A 24 1.00 18.16 14.51
C ALA A 24 0.37 16.85 14.04
N ALA A 25 -0.45 16.92 12.99
CA ALA A 25 -1.01 15.76 12.33
C ALA A 25 0.07 14.91 11.61
N PHE A 26 1.04 15.57 10.95
CA PHE A 26 2.18 14.88 10.33
C PHE A 26 2.98 14.11 11.39
N GLU A 27 3.20 14.67 12.57
CA GLU A 27 3.87 13.97 13.66
C GLU A 27 3.08 12.73 14.13
N GLY A 28 1.76 12.82 14.24
CA GLY A 28 0.89 11.68 14.51
C GLY A 28 1.00 10.59 13.45
N MET A 29 1.00 10.98 12.17
CA MET A 29 1.18 10.05 11.04
C MET A 29 2.57 9.41 11.02
N ARG A 30 3.64 10.16 11.30
CA ARG A 30 5.01 9.60 11.42
C ARG A 30 5.06 8.47 12.44
N LYS A 31 4.42 8.63 13.59
CA LYS A 31 4.38 7.59 14.64
C LYS A 31 3.64 6.34 14.20
N ALA A 32 2.42 6.49 13.68
CA ALA A 32 1.62 5.36 13.22
C ALA A 32 2.28 4.63 12.04
N CYS A 33 2.75 5.36 11.04
CA CYS A 33 3.42 4.82 9.87
C CYS A 33 4.75 4.15 10.21
N ARG A 34 5.52 4.71 11.16
CA ARG A 34 6.77 4.10 11.64
C ARG A 34 6.51 2.75 12.29
N LEU A 35 5.46 2.62 13.11
CA LEU A 35 5.09 1.34 13.73
C LEU A 35 4.75 0.29 12.66
N THR A 36 3.95 0.68 11.66
CA THR A 36 3.62 -0.19 10.51
C THR A 36 4.88 -0.63 9.77
N ALA A 37 5.79 0.31 9.47
CA ALA A 37 7.04 0.00 8.79
C ALA A 37 7.95 -0.93 9.59
N GLN A 38 8.01 -0.77 10.92
CA GLN A 38 8.75 -1.65 11.83
C GLN A 38 8.16 -3.07 11.84
N CYS A 39 6.83 -3.20 11.92
CA CYS A 39 6.16 -4.51 11.81
C CYS A 39 6.52 -5.22 10.49
N LEU A 40 6.50 -4.48 9.37
CA LEU A 40 6.90 -5.01 8.07
C LEU A 40 8.40 -5.39 8.01
N ASP A 41 9.26 -4.69 8.74
CA ASP A 41 10.69 -5.05 8.86
C ASP A 41 10.85 -6.39 9.62
N GLU A 42 10.16 -6.59 10.74
CA GLU A 42 10.21 -7.83 11.52
C GLU A 42 9.72 -9.03 10.70
N LEU A 43 8.68 -8.86 9.90
CA LEU A 43 8.17 -9.90 9.00
C LEU A 43 9.21 -10.39 7.98
N ALA A 44 10.21 -9.59 7.64
CA ALA A 44 11.26 -9.99 6.69
C ALA A 44 12.05 -11.21 7.16
N SER A 45 12.22 -11.39 8.46
CA SER A 45 12.89 -12.55 9.05
C SER A 45 11.99 -13.77 9.22
N MET A 46 10.67 -13.60 9.15
CA MET A 46 9.67 -14.64 9.38
C MET A 46 9.18 -15.30 8.09
N VAL A 47 9.22 -14.56 6.98
CA VAL A 47 8.65 -15.05 5.71
C VAL A 47 9.60 -16.03 5.06
N GLU A 48 9.33 -17.32 5.30
CA GLU A 48 10.09 -18.44 4.75
C GLU A 48 9.15 -19.56 4.28
N PRO A 49 9.66 -20.53 3.49
CA PRO A 49 8.87 -21.70 3.11
C PRO A 49 8.37 -22.47 4.33
N GLY A 50 7.08 -22.71 4.40
CA GLY A 50 6.42 -23.45 5.49
C GLY A 50 5.64 -22.57 6.46
N ILE A 51 5.91 -21.27 6.55
CA ILE A 51 5.06 -20.38 7.37
C ILE A 51 3.66 -20.28 6.74
N THR A 52 2.62 -20.20 7.59
CA THR A 52 1.26 -19.95 7.11
C THR A 52 0.94 -18.45 7.15
N THR A 53 0.08 -17.99 6.26
CA THR A 53 -0.36 -16.59 6.31
C THR A 53 -1.22 -16.30 7.55
N ALA A 54 -1.86 -17.32 8.15
CA ALA A 54 -2.51 -17.21 9.46
C ALA A 54 -1.50 -16.94 10.60
N ALA A 55 -0.28 -17.49 10.52
CA ALA A 55 0.77 -17.17 11.49
C ALA A 55 1.29 -15.73 11.33
N ILE A 56 1.41 -15.25 10.09
CA ILE A 56 1.71 -13.84 9.78
C ILE A 56 0.62 -12.91 10.35
N ASP A 57 -0.66 -13.23 10.11
CA ASP A 57 -1.79 -12.45 10.64
C ASP A 57 -1.78 -12.36 12.17
N ARG A 58 -1.49 -13.47 12.83
CA ARG A 58 -1.36 -13.51 14.29
C ARG A 58 -0.22 -12.63 14.78
N PHE A 59 0.93 -12.71 14.14
CA PHE A 59 2.07 -11.85 14.48
C PHE A 59 1.73 -10.37 14.34
N VAL A 60 1.11 -9.97 13.21
CA VAL A 60 0.67 -8.58 12.98
C VAL A 60 -0.31 -8.13 14.06
N PHE A 61 -1.26 -9.00 14.47
CA PHE A 61 -2.17 -8.68 15.56
C PHE A 61 -1.43 -8.47 16.89
N GLU A 62 -0.62 -9.44 17.30
CA GLU A 62 0.11 -9.40 18.58
C GLU A 62 1.09 -8.22 18.62
N TYR A 63 1.86 -8.01 17.55
CA TYR A 63 2.79 -6.87 17.43
C TYR A 63 2.07 -5.53 17.59
N GLY A 64 0.95 -5.32 16.94
CA GLY A 64 0.16 -4.10 17.09
C GLY A 64 -0.30 -3.89 18.53
N MET A 65 -0.90 -4.94 19.13
CA MET A 65 -1.41 -4.87 20.51
C MET A 65 -0.30 -4.58 21.54
N ASP A 66 0.87 -5.19 21.38
CA ASP A 66 2.02 -4.97 22.26
C ASP A 66 2.57 -3.53 22.18
N HIS A 67 2.33 -2.85 21.05
CA HIS A 67 2.72 -1.45 20.84
C HIS A 67 1.57 -0.45 21.01
N GLY A 68 0.43 -0.87 21.56
CA GLY A 68 -0.72 -0.02 21.84
C GLY A 68 -1.50 0.41 20.59
N ALA A 69 -1.34 -0.31 19.49
CA ALA A 69 -2.05 -0.06 18.23
C ALA A 69 -3.07 -1.17 17.94
N ILE A 70 -4.05 -0.84 17.12
CA ILE A 70 -5.10 -1.78 16.67
C ILE A 70 -4.95 -1.99 15.18
N PRO A 71 -4.93 -3.26 14.67
CA PRO A 71 -5.00 -3.51 13.23
C PRO A 71 -6.29 -2.93 12.64
N ALA A 72 -6.18 -1.94 11.77
CA ALA A 72 -7.32 -1.20 11.23
C ALA A 72 -8.17 -2.02 10.26
N THR A 73 -7.59 -3.06 9.66
CA THR A 73 -8.29 -3.99 8.76
C THR A 73 -9.27 -4.89 9.52
N LEU A 74 -9.00 -5.20 10.79
CA LEU A 74 -9.83 -6.10 11.60
C LEU A 74 -11.23 -5.53 11.80
N ASN A 75 -12.24 -6.26 11.32
CA ASN A 75 -13.65 -5.86 11.29
C ASN A 75 -13.98 -4.66 10.38
N TYR A 76 -13.02 -4.17 9.57
CA TYR A 76 -13.30 -3.12 8.61
C TYR A 76 -14.21 -3.65 7.50
N ARG A 77 -15.44 -3.12 7.42
CA ARG A 77 -16.48 -3.54 6.45
C ARG A 77 -16.72 -5.05 6.38
N GLY A 78 -16.47 -5.76 7.49
CA GLY A 78 -16.64 -7.21 7.60
C GLY A 78 -15.40 -8.04 7.26
N TYR A 79 -14.24 -7.42 7.00
CA TYR A 79 -12.96 -8.14 6.91
C TYR A 79 -12.55 -8.68 8.28
N THR A 80 -12.15 -9.95 8.37
CA THR A 80 -12.02 -10.65 9.67
C THR A 80 -10.58 -10.87 10.15
N LYS A 81 -9.60 -10.29 9.44
CA LYS A 81 -8.18 -10.49 9.69
C LYS A 81 -7.47 -9.16 9.97
N SER A 82 -6.29 -9.25 10.58
CA SER A 82 -5.48 -8.10 10.99
C SER A 82 -4.60 -7.55 9.88
N THR A 83 -4.39 -8.32 8.82
CA THR A 83 -3.57 -7.97 7.65
C THR A 83 -4.16 -8.60 6.40
N CYS A 84 -3.77 -8.11 5.22
CA CYS A 84 -4.01 -8.82 3.97
C CYS A 84 -2.71 -9.53 3.54
N THR A 85 -2.86 -10.75 2.97
CA THR A 85 -1.73 -11.53 2.44
C THR A 85 -2.05 -12.02 1.04
N SER A 86 -1.38 -11.45 0.04
CA SER A 86 -1.70 -11.67 -1.37
C SER A 86 -0.57 -12.43 -2.06
N ILE A 87 -0.83 -13.70 -2.40
CA ILE A 87 0.18 -14.64 -2.90
C ILE A 87 0.09 -14.76 -4.41
N ASN A 88 1.22 -14.63 -5.10
CA ASN A 88 1.40 -14.89 -6.54
C ASN A 88 0.44 -14.09 -7.43
N HIS A 89 -0.67 -14.69 -7.85
CA HIS A 89 -1.68 -14.10 -8.72
C HIS A 89 -2.80 -13.38 -7.98
N VAL A 90 -2.76 -13.37 -6.65
CA VAL A 90 -3.61 -12.51 -5.83
C VAL A 90 -3.07 -11.09 -5.92
N VAL A 91 -3.93 -10.16 -6.31
CA VAL A 91 -3.58 -8.76 -6.54
C VAL A 91 -3.54 -7.99 -5.22
N CYS A 92 -4.63 -8.10 -4.44
CA CYS A 92 -4.76 -7.48 -3.12
C CYS A 92 -5.88 -8.16 -2.31
N HIS A 93 -6.01 -7.77 -1.04
CA HIS A 93 -7.04 -8.21 -0.11
C HIS A 93 -7.12 -9.73 0.10
N GLY A 94 -6.01 -10.45 -0.13
CA GLY A 94 -5.94 -11.88 0.17
C GLY A 94 -6.17 -12.13 1.65
N ILE A 95 -7.05 -13.08 1.98
CA ILE A 95 -7.39 -13.42 3.37
C ILE A 95 -6.38 -14.43 3.92
N PRO A 96 -5.69 -14.14 5.03
CA PRO A 96 -4.80 -15.08 5.70
C PRO A 96 -5.46 -16.43 6.01
N ASP A 97 -4.79 -17.53 5.68
CA ASP A 97 -5.26 -18.89 5.89
C ASP A 97 -4.13 -19.82 6.43
N GLU A 98 -4.48 -21.08 6.72
CA GLU A 98 -3.54 -22.08 7.25
C GLU A 98 -2.68 -22.77 6.18
N LYS A 99 -2.77 -22.33 4.90
CA LYS A 99 -1.91 -22.91 3.86
C LYS A 99 -0.48 -22.38 4.01
N PRO A 100 0.52 -23.28 4.05
CA PRO A 100 1.91 -22.86 4.13
C PRO A 100 2.37 -22.22 2.81
N LEU A 101 3.16 -21.17 2.93
CA LEU A 101 3.90 -20.58 1.83
C LEU A 101 4.92 -21.60 1.28
N ARG A 102 5.15 -21.59 -0.02
CA ARG A 102 6.01 -22.52 -0.72
C ARG A 102 7.26 -21.83 -1.26
N ASN A 103 8.35 -22.56 -1.33
CA ASN A 103 9.55 -22.08 -2.03
C ASN A 103 9.18 -21.65 -3.47
N GLY A 104 9.52 -20.43 -3.82
CA GLY A 104 9.20 -19.83 -5.12
C GLY A 104 7.94 -18.96 -5.15
N ASP A 105 7.15 -18.90 -4.05
CA ASP A 105 6.06 -17.95 -3.92
C ASP A 105 6.60 -16.51 -3.75
N ILE A 106 5.77 -15.55 -4.13
CA ILE A 106 5.90 -14.15 -3.73
C ILE A 106 4.65 -13.77 -2.96
N VAL A 107 4.78 -13.03 -1.88
CA VAL A 107 3.62 -12.60 -1.08
C VAL A 107 3.70 -11.10 -0.79
N ASN A 108 2.60 -10.39 -1.04
CA ASN A 108 2.39 -9.06 -0.50
C ASN A 108 1.80 -9.21 0.92
N ILE A 109 2.35 -8.48 1.86
CA ILE A 109 1.80 -8.33 3.21
C ILE A 109 1.48 -6.86 3.39
N ASP A 110 0.21 -6.58 3.70
CA ASP A 110 -0.37 -5.26 3.79
C ASP A 110 -0.87 -5.06 5.22
N VAL A 111 -0.32 -4.06 5.89
CA VAL A 111 -0.54 -3.78 7.31
C VAL A 111 -0.97 -2.34 7.50
N THR A 112 -2.11 -2.15 8.17
CA THR A 112 -2.55 -0.84 8.62
C THR A 112 -2.77 -0.85 10.12
N TYR A 113 -2.05 0.00 10.85
CA TYR A 113 -2.27 0.20 12.28
C TYR A 113 -2.97 1.52 12.57
N LEU A 114 -3.95 1.45 13.48
CA LEU A 114 -4.54 2.61 14.14
C LEU A 114 -3.80 2.84 15.46
N LEU A 115 -2.98 3.89 15.52
CA LEU A 115 -2.24 4.32 16.70
C LEU A 115 -2.59 5.77 17.03
N ASP A 116 -3.03 6.04 18.27
CA ASP A 116 -3.41 7.40 18.74
C ASP A 116 -4.41 8.12 17.82
N GLY A 117 -5.28 7.33 17.15
CA GLY A 117 -6.28 7.82 16.20
C GLY A 117 -5.74 8.13 14.80
N TRP A 118 -4.51 7.70 14.45
CA TRP A 118 -3.91 7.83 13.13
C TRP A 118 -3.71 6.46 12.48
N HIS A 119 -4.01 6.37 11.18
CA HIS A 119 -3.82 5.14 10.39
C HIS A 119 -2.48 5.19 9.69
N GLY A 120 -1.57 4.30 10.07
CA GLY A 120 -0.33 4.06 9.34
C GLY A 120 -0.51 2.87 8.40
N ASP A 121 -0.44 3.11 7.11
CA ASP A 121 -0.80 2.17 6.05
C ASP A 121 0.37 1.90 5.11
N SER A 122 0.74 0.64 4.91
CA SER A 122 1.83 0.26 4.00
C SER A 122 1.82 -1.23 3.67
N SER A 123 2.33 -1.57 2.50
CA SER A 123 2.52 -2.97 2.12
C SER A 123 3.87 -3.22 1.44
N ARG A 124 4.38 -4.45 1.58
CA ARG A 124 5.62 -4.89 0.94
C ARG A 124 5.50 -6.27 0.34
N MET A 125 6.33 -6.52 -0.67
CA MET A 125 6.50 -7.85 -1.24
C MET A 125 7.65 -8.59 -0.57
N TYR A 126 7.43 -9.87 -0.32
CA TYR A 126 8.43 -10.79 0.24
C TYR A 126 8.60 -11.98 -0.70
N PRO A 127 9.81 -12.27 -1.17
CA PRO A 127 10.12 -13.52 -1.85
C PRO A 127 10.17 -14.66 -0.83
N VAL A 128 9.60 -15.81 -1.15
CA VAL A 128 9.59 -16.99 -0.29
C VAL A 128 10.61 -17.99 -0.79
N GLY A 129 11.76 -18.06 -0.13
CA GLY A 129 12.89 -18.88 -0.59
C GLY A 129 13.43 -18.42 -1.94
N GLN A 130 13.68 -19.36 -2.86
CA GLN A 130 14.21 -19.06 -4.20
C GLN A 130 13.08 -18.81 -5.19
N ILE A 131 12.91 -17.57 -5.62
CA ILE A 131 11.91 -17.17 -6.62
C ILE A 131 12.48 -17.23 -8.04
N LYS A 132 11.60 -17.33 -9.03
CA LYS A 132 12.00 -17.31 -10.44
C LYS A 132 12.38 -15.88 -10.87
N ARG A 133 13.31 -15.73 -11.82
CA ARG A 133 13.74 -14.44 -12.38
C ARG A 133 12.57 -13.55 -12.85
N ALA A 134 11.51 -14.14 -13.38
CA ALA A 134 10.33 -13.38 -13.80
C ALA A 134 9.60 -12.74 -12.59
N ALA A 135 9.54 -13.44 -11.46
CA ALA A 135 8.97 -12.91 -10.22
C ALA A 135 9.88 -11.83 -9.63
N GLU A 136 11.18 -12.08 -9.54
CA GLU A 136 12.16 -11.10 -9.09
C GLU A 136 12.07 -9.78 -9.87
N ARG A 137 12.06 -9.89 -11.22
CA ARG A 137 11.86 -8.74 -12.10
C ARG A 137 10.52 -8.01 -11.84
N LEU A 138 9.44 -8.74 -11.56
CA LEU A 138 8.16 -8.13 -11.25
C LEU A 138 8.25 -7.31 -9.95
N LEU A 139 8.90 -7.83 -8.90
CA LEU A 139 9.11 -7.12 -7.65
C LEU A 139 9.93 -5.85 -7.88
N GLU A 140 11.04 -5.95 -8.63
CA GLU A 140 11.88 -4.80 -9.01
C GLU A 140 11.07 -3.71 -9.73
N VAL A 141 10.30 -4.10 -10.76
CA VAL A 141 9.47 -3.19 -11.55
C VAL A 141 8.39 -2.53 -10.69
N THR A 142 7.74 -3.30 -9.81
CA THR A 142 6.66 -2.77 -8.96
C THR A 142 7.18 -1.77 -7.95
N HIS A 143 8.31 -2.05 -7.30
CA HIS A 143 8.96 -1.11 -6.39
C HIS A 143 9.37 0.17 -7.13
N GLU A 144 9.99 0.07 -8.29
CA GLU A 144 10.36 1.24 -9.09
C GLU A 144 9.12 2.05 -9.53
N CYS A 145 7.99 1.39 -9.83
CA CYS A 145 6.71 2.06 -10.07
C CYS A 145 6.28 2.90 -8.87
N LEU A 146 6.35 2.33 -7.65
CA LEU A 146 6.07 3.06 -6.42
C LEU A 146 6.97 4.29 -6.29
N MET A 147 8.29 4.10 -6.41
CA MET A 147 9.26 5.20 -6.23
C MET A 147 9.11 6.30 -7.27
N ARG A 148 8.74 5.98 -8.51
CA ARG A 148 8.39 6.97 -9.55
C ARG A 148 7.10 7.71 -9.21
N GLY A 149 6.12 7.02 -8.65
CA GLY A 149 4.90 7.63 -8.13
C GLY A 149 5.21 8.64 -7.02
N VAL A 150 6.04 8.25 -6.05
CA VAL A 150 6.51 9.11 -4.95
C VAL A 150 7.28 10.32 -5.48
N ALA A 151 8.23 10.11 -6.38
CA ALA A 151 9.02 11.19 -6.98
C ALA A 151 8.18 12.21 -7.78
N ALA A 152 7.02 11.78 -8.29
CA ALA A 152 6.07 12.66 -8.96
C ALA A 152 5.25 13.53 -8.00
N VAL A 153 5.30 13.29 -6.68
CA VAL A 153 4.56 14.08 -5.69
C VAL A 153 5.21 15.45 -5.51
N LYS A 154 4.54 16.47 -6.01
CA LYS A 154 4.96 17.88 -5.85
C LYS A 154 3.73 18.76 -5.63
N PRO A 155 3.79 19.77 -4.75
CA PRO A 155 2.70 20.72 -4.59
C PRO A 155 2.38 21.43 -5.91
N GLY A 156 1.11 21.75 -6.15
CA GLY A 156 0.63 22.39 -7.38
C GLY A 156 0.41 21.44 -8.57
N ALA A 157 1.06 20.27 -8.59
CA ALA A 157 0.82 19.27 -9.64
C ALA A 157 -0.46 18.46 -9.35
N ARG A 158 -1.06 17.87 -10.40
CA ARG A 158 -2.27 17.05 -10.24
C ARG A 158 -1.94 15.60 -9.87
N THR A 159 -2.87 14.91 -9.18
CA THR A 159 -2.68 13.50 -8.75
C THR A 159 -2.47 12.56 -9.95
N GLY A 160 -3.03 12.85 -11.11
CA GLY A 160 -2.80 12.08 -12.34
C GLY A 160 -1.33 12.00 -12.79
N ALA A 161 -0.46 12.92 -12.35
CA ALA A 161 0.98 12.83 -12.63
C ALA A 161 1.63 11.61 -11.95
N ILE A 162 1.11 11.18 -10.79
CA ILE A 162 1.53 9.95 -10.10
C ILE A 162 1.20 8.75 -11.00
N GLY A 163 -0.06 8.63 -11.40
CA GLY A 163 -0.53 7.53 -12.25
C GLY A 163 0.19 7.47 -13.59
N ALA A 164 0.41 8.62 -14.23
CA ALA A 164 1.13 8.69 -15.51
C ALA A 164 2.59 8.22 -15.38
N ALA A 165 3.29 8.58 -14.30
CA ALA A 165 4.67 8.15 -14.04
C ALA A 165 4.75 6.62 -13.84
N ILE A 166 3.83 6.06 -13.04
CA ILE A 166 3.71 4.63 -12.78
C ILE A 166 3.40 3.86 -14.07
N GLN A 167 2.33 4.25 -14.77
CA GLN A 167 1.87 3.56 -15.97
C GLN A 167 2.91 3.56 -17.07
N THR A 168 3.52 4.71 -17.35
CA THR A 168 4.55 4.83 -18.39
C THR A 168 5.71 3.87 -18.15
N TYR A 169 6.16 3.75 -16.91
CA TYR A 169 7.24 2.85 -16.57
C TYR A 169 6.80 1.38 -16.63
N ALA A 170 5.69 1.02 -16.00
CA ALA A 170 5.19 -0.35 -15.97
C ALA A 170 4.96 -0.91 -17.38
N GLU A 171 4.29 -0.14 -18.25
CA GLU A 171 4.01 -0.55 -19.63
C GLU A 171 5.31 -0.60 -20.49
N GLY A 172 6.25 0.30 -20.26
CA GLY A 172 7.59 0.25 -20.84
C GLY A 172 8.37 -1.01 -20.45
N GLN A 173 8.09 -1.57 -19.28
CA GLN A 173 8.62 -2.84 -18.79
C GLN A 173 7.78 -4.05 -19.24
N ARG A 174 6.79 -3.88 -20.11
CA ARG A 174 5.85 -4.92 -20.57
C ARG A 174 5.04 -5.56 -19.42
N CYS A 175 4.76 -4.78 -18.39
CA CYS A 175 3.83 -5.11 -17.32
C CYS A 175 2.55 -4.29 -17.50
N SER A 176 1.49 -4.63 -16.79
CA SER A 176 0.26 -3.86 -16.79
C SER A 176 -0.09 -3.34 -15.40
N VAL A 177 -0.74 -2.18 -15.35
CA VAL A 177 -1.24 -1.57 -14.13
C VAL A 177 -2.69 -1.97 -13.91
N VAL A 178 -3.02 -2.48 -12.71
CA VAL A 178 -4.40 -2.76 -12.29
C VAL A 178 -5.17 -1.45 -12.19
N ARG A 179 -6.43 -1.46 -12.63
CA ARG A 179 -7.28 -0.25 -12.69
C ARG A 179 -8.48 -0.27 -11.76
N ASP A 180 -8.75 -1.42 -11.14
CA ASP A 180 -9.94 -1.64 -10.29
C ASP A 180 -9.74 -1.15 -8.86
N PHE A 181 -8.48 -0.90 -8.46
CA PHE A 181 -8.09 -0.38 -7.16
C PHE A 181 -7.20 0.85 -7.31
N CYS A 182 -7.09 1.63 -6.24
CA CYS A 182 -6.32 2.87 -6.23
C CYS A 182 -5.85 3.20 -4.81
N GLY A 183 -4.86 4.06 -4.69
CA GLY A 183 -4.50 4.68 -3.43
C GLY A 183 -5.57 5.67 -2.97
N HIS A 184 -5.49 6.10 -1.74
CA HIS A 184 -6.54 6.88 -1.08
C HIS A 184 -5.96 7.88 -0.07
N GLY A 185 -6.72 8.91 0.26
CA GLY A 185 -6.43 9.73 1.42
C GLY A 185 -6.44 8.89 2.68
N VAL A 186 -5.52 9.14 3.59
CA VAL A 186 -5.38 8.42 4.87
C VAL A 186 -5.02 9.40 5.99
N GLY A 187 -5.33 9.03 7.23
CA GLY A 187 -5.05 9.88 8.39
C GLY A 187 -5.93 9.51 9.56
N ARG A 188 -6.83 10.40 9.98
CA ARG A 188 -7.85 10.09 10.98
C ARG A 188 -8.88 9.08 10.48
N LEU A 189 -9.05 8.98 9.17
CA LEU A 189 -9.86 7.95 8.52
C LEU A 189 -8.95 6.98 7.78
N PHE A 190 -9.31 5.70 7.75
CA PHE A 190 -8.58 4.68 7.03
C PHE A 190 -8.61 4.96 5.53
N HIS A 191 -9.81 5.13 4.94
CA HIS A 191 -9.98 5.48 3.54
C HIS A 191 -10.73 6.81 3.41
N ASP A 192 -10.09 7.78 2.81
CA ASP A 192 -10.62 9.12 2.61
C ASP A 192 -10.31 9.63 1.18
N ALA A 193 -10.79 10.82 0.85
CA ALA A 193 -10.43 11.52 -0.38
C ALA A 193 -9.00 12.10 -0.29
N PRO A 194 -8.28 12.16 -1.42
CA PRO A 194 -8.71 11.78 -2.78
C PRO A 194 -8.39 10.32 -3.13
N ASN A 195 -8.97 9.81 -4.21
CA ASN A 195 -8.44 8.61 -4.87
C ASN A 195 -7.15 8.95 -5.62
N ILE A 196 -6.15 8.07 -5.51
CA ILE A 196 -4.86 8.17 -6.20
C ILE A 196 -4.79 7.04 -7.24
N LEU A 197 -5.12 7.35 -8.48
CA LEU A 197 -5.02 6.38 -9.56
C LEU A 197 -3.56 6.13 -9.93
N HIS A 198 -3.24 4.88 -10.23
CA HIS A 198 -1.88 4.46 -10.65
C HIS A 198 -1.71 4.46 -12.19
N TYR A 199 -2.64 5.09 -12.90
CA TYR A 199 -2.68 5.24 -14.35
C TYR A 199 -3.35 6.57 -14.73
N GLY A 200 -3.30 6.95 -16.00
CA GLY A 200 -4.00 8.10 -16.53
C GLY A 200 -3.06 9.21 -17.05
N SER A 201 -3.59 10.42 -17.12
CA SER A 201 -2.87 11.59 -17.66
C SER A 201 -2.39 12.53 -16.56
N PRO A 202 -1.20 13.15 -16.70
CA PRO A 202 -0.68 14.09 -15.71
C PRO A 202 -1.57 15.36 -15.55
N LYS A 203 -2.51 15.59 -16.47
CA LYS A 203 -3.43 16.74 -16.42
C LYS A 203 -4.73 16.43 -15.66
N GLU A 204 -4.93 15.16 -15.26
CA GLU A 204 -6.15 14.69 -14.59
C GLU A 204 -6.01 14.68 -13.07
N GLY A 205 -7.14 14.46 -12.39
CA GLY A 205 -7.22 14.37 -10.94
C GLY A 205 -7.25 15.73 -10.26
N VAL A 206 -6.92 15.74 -8.96
CA VAL A 206 -6.98 16.92 -8.11
C VAL A 206 -5.60 17.55 -7.96
N GLU A 207 -5.56 18.86 -7.74
CA GLU A 207 -4.33 19.58 -7.41
C GLU A 207 -3.82 19.14 -6.05
N ARG A 208 -2.54 18.84 -5.94
CA ARG A 208 -1.90 18.51 -4.67
C ARG A 208 -1.50 19.77 -3.92
N ARG A 209 -1.90 19.82 -2.65
CA ARG A 209 -1.60 20.93 -1.74
C ARG A 209 -0.81 20.44 -0.55
N PRO A 210 0.08 21.24 0.02
CA PRO A 210 0.71 20.94 1.30
C PRO A 210 -0.34 20.57 2.35
N GLY A 211 -0.02 19.60 3.19
CA GLY A 211 -0.97 19.04 4.17
C GLY A 211 -1.80 17.86 3.69
N MET A 212 -1.83 17.53 2.40
CA MET A 212 -2.48 16.31 1.94
C MET A 212 -1.66 15.08 2.34
N ILE A 213 -2.35 14.03 2.82
CA ILE A 213 -1.77 12.73 3.16
C ILE A 213 -2.55 11.65 2.41
N PHE A 214 -1.85 10.74 1.71
CA PHE A 214 -2.47 9.67 0.93
C PHE A 214 -1.50 8.51 0.69
N THR A 215 -2.05 7.36 0.27
CA THR A 215 -1.26 6.18 -0.14
C THR A 215 -0.92 6.22 -1.62
N ILE A 216 0.21 5.63 -1.98
CA ILE A 216 0.60 5.27 -3.35
C ILE A 216 0.93 3.78 -3.30
N GLU A 217 0.16 2.96 -4.02
CA GLU A 217 0.12 1.51 -3.87
C GLU A 217 -0.06 0.78 -5.20
N PRO A 218 0.82 0.97 -6.19
CA PRO A 218 0.65 0.41 -7.50
C PRO A 218 0.62 -1.12 -7.49
N MET A 219 -0.45 -1.69 -8.05
CA MET A 219 -0.56 -3.12 -8.31
C MET A 219 -0.18 -3.41 -9.75
N ILE A 220 0.89 -4.18 -9.95
CA ILE A 220 1.50 -4.44 -11.26
C ILE A 220 1.42 -5.93 -11.58
N ASN A 221 0.94 -6.26 -12.79
CA ASN A 221 0.80 -7.62 -13.28
C ASN A 221 1.80 -7.93 -14.39
N LEU A 222 2.34 -9.15 -14.41
CA LEU A 222 3.11 -9.66 -15.56
C LEU A 222 2.24 -9.88 -16.81
N GLY A 223 0.94 -10.10 -16.61
CA GLY A 223 -0.01 -10.34 -17.69
C GLY A 223 -0.92 -9.13 -17.94
N ARG A 224 -2.22 -9.41 -18.10
CA ARG A 224 -3.23 -8.40 -18.40
C ARG A 224 -3.70 -7.64 -17.13
N PRO A 225 -4.22 -6.41 -17.25
CA PRO A 225 -4.61 -5.61 -16.10
C PRO A 225 -5.91 -6.08 -15.42
N HIS A 226 -6.67 -6.98 -16.05
CA HIS A 226 -8.01 -7.35 -15.59
C HIS A 226 -7.96 -8.26 -14.37
N VAL A 227 -8.80 -7.94 -13.39
CA VAL A 227 -8.96 -8.68 -12.14
C VAL A 227 -10.39 -9.22 -11.99
N LYS A 228 -10.58 -10.09 -11.01
CA LYS A 228 -11.88 -10.50 -10.49
C LYS A 228 -11.79 -10.67 -8.99
N VAL A 229 -12.86 -10.31 -8.29
CA VAL A 229 -13.02 -10.61 -6.86
C VAL A 229 -13.60 -12.01 -6.72
N LEU A 230 -13.09 -12.79 -5.78
CA LEU A 230 -13.57 -14.14 -5.48
C LEU A 230 -14.88 -14.09 -4.66
N SER A 231 -15.48 -15.28 -4.45
CA SER A 231 -16.76 -15.42 -3.73
C SER A 231 -16.70 -15.05 -2.25
N ASP A 232 -15.49 -14.93 -1.67
CA ASP A 232 -15.29 -14.42 -0.32
C ASP A 232 -15.55 -12.91 -0.18
N GLY A 233 -15.75 -12.21 -1.32
CA GLY A 233 -16.05 -10.79 -1.39
C GLY A 233 -14.84 -9.86 -1.23
N TRP A 234 -13.63 -10.39 -1.02
CA TRP A 234 -12.40 -9.63 -0.74
C TRP A 234 -11.26 -9.94 -1.70
N THR A 235 -10.88 -11.21 -1.82
CA THR A 235 -9.69 -11.62 -2.56
C THR A 235 -9.79 -11.27 -4.03
N ALA A 236 -8.98 -10.32 -4.48
CA ALA A 236 -8.87 -9.94 -5.89
C ALA A 236 -7.74 -10.74 -6.56
N VAL A 237 -8.02 -11.35 -7.71
CA VAL A 237 -7.03 -12.14 -8.46
C VAL A 237 -6.95 -11.70 -9.91
N THR A 238 -5.77 -11.87 -10.54
CA THR A 238 -5.64 -11.66 -11.98
C THR A 238 -6.49 -12.66 -12.74
N ARG A 239 -7.21 -12.22 -13.78
CA ARG A 239 -8.08 -13.13 -14.58
C ARG A 239 -7.30 -14.16 -15.35
N ASP A 240 -6.10 -13.83 -15.77
CA ASP A 240 -5.20 -14.71 -16.55
C ASP A 240 -4.25 -15.52 -15.66
N ARG A 241 -4.36 -15.40 -14.34
CA ARG A 241 -3.50 -16.04 -13.33
C ARG A 241 -2.01 -15.68 -13.46
N SER A 242 -1.69 -14.58 -14.12
CA SER A 242 -0.33 -14.03 -14.11
C SER A 242 0.04 -13.52 -12.71
N LEU A 243 1.34 -13.49 -12.40
CA LEU A 243 1.83 -12.93 -11.14
C LEU A 243 1.46 -11.45 -11.04
N SER A 244 1.11 -11.03 -9.84
CA SER A 244 0.88 -9.65 -9.44
C SER A 244 1.77 -9.30 -8.26
N ALA A 245 2.19 -8.04 -8.17
CA ALA A 245 2.92 -7.49 -7.03
C ALA A 245 2.40 -6.11 -6.68
N GLN A 246 2.52 -5.74 -5.40
CA GLN A 246 2.16 -4.44 -4.86
C GLN A 246 3.22 -4.01 -3.85
N TYR A 247 3.61 -2.75 -3.90
CA TYR A 247 4.30 -2.06 -2.82
C TYR A 247 3.54 -0.78 -2.51
N GLU A 248 3.59 -0.34 -1.28
CA GLU A 248 2.85 0.83 -0.85
C GLU A 248 3.62 1.69 0.12
N HIS A 249 3.45 3.01 -0.06
CA HIS A 249 3.83 4.01 0.92
C HIS A 249 2.70 4.99 1.21
N THR A 250 2.58 5.36 2.48
CA THR A 250 1.87 6.58 2.89
C THR A 250 2.81 7.77 2.79
N VAL A 251 2.35 8.82 2.11
CA VAL A 251 3.12 10.04 1.88
C VAL A 251 2.33 11.29 2.29
N GLY A 252 3.04 12.30 2.79
CA GLY A 252 2.51 13.63 3.06
C GLY A 252 3.06 14.66 2.10
N VAL A 253 2.21 15.52 1.52
CA VAL A 253 2.64 16.61 0.64
C VAL A 253 3.18 17.75 1.49
N THR A 254 4.43 18.15 1.25
CA THR A 254 5.10 19.26 1.91
C THR A 254 5.09 20.50 1.02
N GLU A 255 5.63 21.62 1.50
CA GLU A 255 5.76 22.86 0.72
C GLU A 255 6.65 22.71 -0.53
N THR A 256 7.59 21.76 -0.51
CA THR A 256 8.59 21.62 -1.57
C THR A 256 8.57 20.27 -2.30
N GLY A 257 7.81 19.28 -1.79
CA GLY A 257 7.77 17.92 -2.32
C GLY A 257 6.85 17.00 -1.54
N CYS A 258 7.39 15.87 -1.08
CA CYS A 258 6.68 14.98 -0.16
C CYS A 258 7.62 14.36 0.86
N GLU A 259 7.01 13.94 1.97
CA GLU A 259 7.63 13.09 2.98
C GLU A 259 7.03 11.69 2.87
N VAL A 260 7.87 10.66 2.89
CA VAL A 260 7.46 9.25 2.98
C VAL A 260 7.42 8.86 4.44
N PHE A 261 6.24 8.57 4.99
CA PHE A 261 6.08 8.23 6.39
C PHE A 261 6.40 6.75 6.70
N THR A 262 6.24 5.86 5.73
CA THR A 262 6.34 4.41 5.89
C THR A 262 7.64 3.80 5.37
N GLY A 263 8.68 4.62 5.16
CA GLY A 263 10.01 4.13 4.80
C GLY A 263 10.56 3.19 5.88
N SER A 264 11.21 2.11 5.48
CA SER A 264 11.77 1.10 6.39
C SER A 264 12.85 1.69 7.30
N PRO A 265 12.69 1.62 8.63
CA PRO A 265 13.77 1.98 9.55
C PRO A 265 15.00 1.07 9.43
N GLY A 266 14.80 -0.18 9.03
CA GLY A 266 15.85 -1.18 8.83
C GLY A 266 16.46 -1.23 7.43
N GLY A 267 16.00 -0.36 6.49
CA GLY A 267 16.43 -0.41 5.10
C GLY A 267 15.86 -1.60 4.32
N LEU A 268 14.71 -2.14 4.77
CA LEU A 268 14.06 -3.34 4.24
C LEU A 268 12.83 -3.01 3.38
N ASP A 269 12.84 -1.88 2.65
CA ASP A 269 11.73 -1.56 1.74
C ASP A 269 11.56 -2.61 0.62
N ARG A 270 12.61 -3.38 0.34
CA ARG A 270 12.60 -4.53 -0.58
C ARG A 270 13.23 -5.76 0.07
N PRO A 271 12.57 -6.40 1.06
CA PRO A 271 13.16 -7.53 1.76
C PRO A 271 13.48 -8.68 0.79
N GLY A 272 14.65 -9.30 0.96
CA GLY A 272 15.10 -10.46 0.18
C GLY A 272 15.48 -10.17 -1.28
N LEU A 273 15.47 -8.93 -1.74
CA LEU A 273 16.02 -8.51 -3.03
C LEU A 273 17.36 -7.80 -2.80
N SER A 274 18.35 -8.11 -3.64
CA SER A 274 19.63 -7.41 -3.63
C SER A 274 19.43 -5.93 -3.96
N SER A 275 20.13 -5.06 -3.22
CA SER A 275 20.17 -3.61 -3.47
C SER A 275 20.85 -3.28 -4.81
#